data_89214361e1dc101742a2663025dc26fd
#
_entry.id   89214361e1dc101742a2663025dc26fd
#
_cell.length_a   1.000
_cell.length_b   1.000
_cell.length_c   1.000
_cell.angle_alpha   90.00
_cell.angle_beta   90.00
_cell.angle_gamma   90.00
#
_symmetry.space_group_name_H-M   'P 1'
#
loop_
_entity.id
_entity.type
_entity.pdbx_description
1 polymer ?
#
loop_
_entity_poly.entity_id
_entity_poly.type
_entity_poly.pdbx_seq_one_letter_code
_entity_poly.pdbx_strand_id
1 'polypeptide(L)'
;MDSPSYTVLVVDDDAAIRFLCRVNLELDGWAVHEADAIERARKTLAKTPVDIVLLDVHVGVESGLDFIAELRERHPGVPVVLLTGSVGSPGLDGVDADAVISKPFTLDQLTGTLGRLVARATPEAG
;
A
#
# COMPACT_ATOMS: atom_id res chain seq x y z
N MET A 1 2.95 -12.43 -24.68
CA MET A 1 3.92 -11.51 -24.06
C MET A 1 3.35 -10.89 -22.80
N ASP A 2 3.94 -11.21 -21.73
CA ASP A 2 3.43 -10.72 -20.45
C ASP A 2 3.95 -9.35 -20.14
N SER A 3 3.06 -8.46 -19.73
CA SER A 3 3.46 -7.19 -19.21
C SER A 3 4.10 -7.41 -17.85
N PRO A 4 5.12 -6.64 -17.49
CA PRO A 4 5.66 -6.72 -16.16
C PRO A 4 4.55 -6.41 -15.15
N SER A 5 4.41 -7.26 -14.18
CA SER A 5 3.44 -7.02 -13.12
C SER A 5 4.01 -6.02 -12.15
N TYR A 6 3.17 -5.13 -11.66
CA TYR A 6 3.56 -4.30 -10.53
C TYR A 6 3.46 -5.12 -9.26
N THR A 7 4.27 -4.76 -8.29
CA THR A 7 4.33 -5.44 -7.00
C THR A 7 3.82 -4.50 -5.92
N VAL A 8 2.86 -4.99 -5.14
CA VAL A 8 2.30 -4.23 -4.03
C VAL A 8 2.60 -4.95 -2.71
N LEU A 9 2.93 -4.16 -1.69
CA LEU A 9 3.07 -4.66 -0.33
C LEU A 9 1.86 -4.22 0.47
N VAL A 10 1.11 -5.17 0.98
CA VAL A 10 -0.08 -4.91 1.80
C VAL A 10 0.31 -5.08 3.27
N VAL A 11 0.22 -4.00 4.02
CA VAL A 11 0.61 -3.97 5.44
C VAL A 11 -0.64 -3.72 6.28
N ASP A 12 -1.11 -4.76 6.96
CA ASP A 12 -2.33 -4.70 7.76
C ASP A 12 -2.30 -5.90 8.70
N ASP A 13 -2.60 -5.69 9.97
CA ASP A 13 -2.63 -6.79 10.91
C ASP A 13 -3.88 -7.64 10.82
N ASP A 14 -4.88 -7.19 10.07
CA ASP A 14 -6.12 -7.94 9.85
C ASP A 14 -5.93 -8.91 8.69
N ALA A 15 -5.88 -10.20 9.00
CA ALA A 15 -5.66 -11.23 8.00
C ALA A 15 -6.76 -11.28 6.95
N ALA A 16 -8.00 -10.95 7.33
CA ALA A 16 -9.12 -10.95 6.38
C ALA A 16 -8.96 -9.84 5.34
N ILE A 17 -8.51 -8.68 5.77
CA ILE A 17 -8.25 -7.56 4.85
C ILE A 17 -7.10 -7.90 3.93
N ARG A 18 -6.01 -8.46 4.46
CA ARG A 18 -4.88 -8.86 3.62
C ARG A 18 -5.31 -9.87 2.57
N PHE A 19 -6.11 -10.86 2.98
CA PHE A 19 -6.59 -11.89 2.06
C PHE A 19 -7.46 -11.28 0.96
N LEU A 20 -8.37 -10.41 1.34
CA LEU A 20 -9.25 -9.74 0.38
C LEU A 20 -8.44 -8.95 -0.64
N CYS A 21 -7.50 -8.15 -0.16
CA CYS A 21 -6.65 -7.36 -1.05
C CYS A 21 -5.83 -8.26 -1.96
N ARG A 22 -5.22 -9.29 -1.39
CA ARG A 22 -4.36 -10.18 -2.16
C ARG A 22 -5.12 -10.88 -3.29
N VAL A 23 -6.26 -11.50 -2.97
CA VAL A 23 -7.01 -12.23 -3.98
C VAL A 23 -7.41 -11.32 -5.12
N ASN A 24 -7.91 -10.15 -4.81
CA ASN A 24 -8.41 -9.25 -5.83
C ASN A 24 -7.30 -8.58 -6.64
N LEU A 25 -6.21 -8.24 -5.98
CA LEU A 25 -5.07 -7.66 -6.69
C LEU A 25 -4.38 -8.68 -7.57
N GLU A 26 -4.27 -9.93 -7.11
CA GLU A 26 -3.69 -10.98 -7.95
C GLU A 26 -4.56 -11.25 -9.18
N LEU A 27 -5.87 -11.20 -9.01
CA LEU A 27 -6.77 -11.33 -10.16
C LEU A 27 -6.59 -10.18 -11.16
N ASP A 28 -6.19 -9.02 -10.68
CA ASP A 28 -5.93 -7.86 -11.51
C ASP A 28 -4.50 -7.83 -12.05
N GLY A 29 -3.73 -8.87 -11.83
CA GLY A 29 -2.39 -9.00 -12.41
C GLY A 29 -1.24 -8.53 -11.52
N TRP A 30 -1.52 -8.17 -10.27
CA TRP A 30 -0.48 -7.70 -9.36
C TRP A 30 0.25 -8.85 -8.68
N ALA A 31 1.53 -8.65 -8.41
CA ALA A 31 2.26 -9.50 -7.49
C ALA A 31 2.07 -8.90 -6.09
N VAL A 32 1.65 -9.72 -5.13
CA VAL A 32 1.28 -9.22 -3.81
C VAL A 32 2.16 -9.84 -2.74
N HIS A 33 2.74 -8.99 -1.90
CA HIS A 33 3.38 -9.40 -0.67
C HIS A 33 2.57 -8.89 0.50
N GLU A 34 2.56 -9.63 1.60
CA GLU A 34 1.79 -9.27 2.78
C GLU A 34 2.71 -9.11 3.97
N ALA A 35 2.37 -8.18 4.85
CA ALA A 35 3.04 -8.00 6.12
C ALA A 35 1.99 -7.72 7.19
N ASP A 36 2.05 -8.45 8.28
CA ASP A 36 1.11 -8.28 9.39
C ASP A 36 1.68 -7.36 10.48
N ALA A 37 2.87 -6.86 10.27
CA ALA A 37 3.54 -5.97 11.22
C ALA A 37 4.51 -5.06 10.48
N ILE A 38 4.80 -3.92 11.07
CA ILE A 38 5.72 -2.94 10.46
C ILE A 38 7.10 -3.55 10.26
N GLU A 39 7.58 -4.34 11.21
CA GLU A 39 8.90 -4.95 11.08
C GLU A 39 8.97 -5.90 9.90
N ARG A 40 7.92 -6.65 9.62
CA ARG A 40 7.89 -7.52 8.45
C ARG A 40 7.85 -6.72 7.16
N ALA A 41 7.16 -5.59 7.19
CA ALA A 41 7.14 -4.69 6.04
C ALA A 41 8.55 -4.16 5.74
N ARG A 42 9.29 -3.77 6.79
CA ARG A 42 10.68 -3.32 6.62
C ARG A 42 11.53 -4.39 5.97
N LYS A 43 11.39 -5.63 6.43
CA LYS A 43 12.19 -6.74 5.90
C LYS A 43 11.85 -7.03 4.44
N THR A 44 10.58 -6.99 4.11
CA THR A 44 10.14 -7.21 2.73
C THR A 44 10.71 -6.14 1.82
N LEU A 45 10.61 -4.88 2.23
CA LEU A 45 11.10 -3.77 1.43
C LEU A 45 12.62 -3.81 1.24
N ALA A 46 13.34 -4.36 2.22
CA ALA A 46 14.79 -4.48 2.12
C ALA A 46 15.23 -5.56 1.12
N LYS A 47 14.38 -6.55 0.86
CA LYS A 47 14.74 -7.70 0.03
C LYS A 47 14.06 -7.73 -1.32
N THR A 48 12.92 -7.06 -1.46
CA THR A 48 12.04 -7.22 -2.61
C THR A 48 11.71 -5.86 -3.20
N PRO A 49 11.88 -5.67 -4.50
CA PRO A 49 11.42 -4.43 -5.14
C PRO A 49 9.91 -4.35 -5.04
N VAL A 50 9.41 -3.24 -4.54
CA VAL A 50 7.98 -2.99 -4.36
C VAL A 50 7.64 -1.70 -5.06
N ASP A 51 6.57 -1.71 -5.83
CA ASP A 51 6.15 -0.54 -6.61
C ASP A 51 5.22 0.37 -5.83
N ILE A 52 4.49 -0.15 -4.85
CA ILE A 52 3.55 0.63 -4.07
C ILE A 52 3.27 -0.08 -2.75
N VAL A 53 3.01 0.69 -1.70
CA VAL A 53 2.67 0.16 -0.38
C VAL A 53 1.24 0.53 -0.04
N LEU A 54 0.45 -0.45 0.37
CA LEU A 54 -0.90 -0.27 0.88
C LEU A 54 -0.81 -0.49 2.38
N LEU A 55 -1.04 0.55 3.17
CA LEU A 55 -0.69 0.58 4.59
C LEU A 55 -1.88 0.96 5.44
N ASP A 56 -2.22 0.10 6.40
CA ASP A 56 -3.26 0.42 7.37
C ASP A 56 -2.74 1.49 8.34
N VAL A 57 -3.63 2.36 8.78
CA VAL A 57 -3.28 3.42 9.74
C VAL A 57 -2.76 2.84 11.04
N HIS A 58 -3.34 1.72 11.47
CA HIS A 58 -2.90 1.03 12.68
C HIS A 58 -2.50 -0.39 12.34
N VAL A 59 -1.25 -0.75 12.64
CA VAL A 59 -0.75 -2.10 12.38
C VAL A 59 -0.30 -2.68 13.72
N GLY A 60 -1.18 -3.49 14.31
CA GLY A 60 -0.99 -3.94 15.67
C GLY A 60 -1.03 -2.76 16.62
N VAL A 61 0.01 -2.59 17.41
CA VAL A 61 0.12 -1.45 18.33
C VAL A 61 0.88 -0.29 17.71
N GLU A 62 1.38 -0.47 16.50
CA GLU A 62 2.19 0.56 15.85
C GLU A 62 1.34 1.43 14.94
N SER A 63 1.78 2.67 14.77
CA SER A 63 1.09 3.61 13.88
C SER A 63 1.66 3.50 12.46
N GLY A 64 0.77 3.26 11.50
CA GLY A 64 1.16 3.31 10.10
C GLY A 64 1.59 4.72 9.70
N LEU A 65 1.04 5.74 10.37
CA LEU A 65 1.42 7.12 10.07
C LEU A 65 2.90 7.39 10.35
N ASP A 66 3.40 6.82 11.44
CA ASP A 66 4.81 6.98 11.77
C ASP A 66 5.70 6.27 10.75
N PHE A 67 5.22 5.16 10.22
CA PHE A 67 5.97 4.41 9.24
C PHE A 67 6.07 5.14 7.89
N ILE A 68 5.13 6.03 7.58
CA ILE A 68 5.18 6.79 6.33
C ILE A 68 6.45 7.62 6.26
N ALA A 69 6.83 8.27 7.35
CA ALA A 69 8.04 9.08 7.36
C ALA A 69 9.27 8.25 7.02
N GLU A 70 9.34 7.04 7.56
CA GLU A 70 10.42 6.13 7.25
C GLU A 70 10.41 5.71 5.78
N LEU A 71 9.21 5.44 5.23
CA LEU A 71 9.08 5.06 3.83
C LEU A 71 9.54 6.19 2.92
N ARG A 72 9.19 7.42 3.24
CA ARG A 72 9.62 8.56 2.43
C ARG A 72 11.13 8.74 2.45
N GLU A 73 11.75 8.45 3.57
CA GLU A 73 13.19 8.59 3.71
C GLU A 73 13.95 7.46 3.01
N ARG A 74 13.50 6.23 3.19
CA ARG A 74 14.21 5.05 2.70
C ARG A 74 13.80 4.60 1.32
N HIS A 75 12.56 4.87 0.94
CA HIS A 75 12.00 4.43 -0.34
C HIS A 75 11.22 5.58 -0.99
N PRO A 76 11.91 6.68 -1.31
CA PRO A 76 11.22 7.91 -1.73
C PRO A 76 10.45 7.78 -3.03
N GLY A 77 10.80 6.82 -3.88
CA GLY A 77 10.10 6.63 -5.14
C GLY A 77 8.87 5.74 -5.06
N VAL A 78 8.57 5.20 -3.87
CA VAL A 78 7.47 4.24 -3.72
C VAL A 78 6.24 4.97 -3.18
N PRO A 79 5.14 5.03 -3.94
CA PRO A 79 3.91 5.64 -3.44
C PRO A 79 3.31 4.84 -2.29
N VAL A 80 2.62 5.55 -1.41
CA VAL A 80 1.99 4.97 -0.22
C VAL A 80 0.51 5.31 -0.21
N VAL A 81 -0.32 4.29 -0.09
CA VAL A 81 -1.77 4.44 0.05
C VAL A 81 -2.16 4.01 1.45
N LEU A 82 -2.85 4.87 2.17
CA LEU A 82 -3.35 4.54 3.51
C LEU A 82 -4.73 3.90 3.42
N LEU A 83 -4.94 2.88 4.24
CA LEU A 83 -6.27 2.32 4.50
C LEU A 83 -6.71 2.81 5.87
N THR A 84 -7.91 3.36 5.96
CA THR A 84 -8.45 3.82 7.24
C THR A 84 -9.82 3.24 7.49
N GLY A 85 -10.08 2.84 8.74
CA GLY A 85 -11.37 2.30 9.12
C GLY A 85 -12.39 3.36 9.53
N SER A 86 -11.96 4.61 9.62
CA SER A 86 -12.84 5.69 10.06
C SER A 86 -12.76 6.87 9.12
N VAL A 87 -13.87 7.23 8.55
CA VAL A 87 -13.95 8.44 7.73
C VAL A 87 -13.76 9.64 8.65
N GLY A 88 -12.88 10.54 8.24
CA GLY A 88 -12.62 11.75 9.02
C GLY A 88 -11.84 11.50 10.30
N SER A 89 -11.04 10.43 10.34
CA SER A 89 -10.20 10.15 11.51
C SER A 89 -9.32 11.33 11.82
N PRO A 90 -9.23 11.74 13.10
CA PRO A 90 -8.33 12.81 13.48
C PRO A 90 -6.89 12.41 13.18
N GLY A 91 -6.08 13.39 12.79
CA GLY A 91 -4.67 13.16 12.55
C GLY A 91 -4.29 12.77 11.15
N LEU A 92 -5.27 12.65 10.24
CA LEU A 92 -4.95 12.36 8.85
C LEU A 92 -4.63 13.62 8.05
N ASP A 93 -4.98 14.78 8.58
CA ASP A 93 -4.65 16.04 7.92
C ASP A 93 -3.14 16.25 7.91
N GLY A 94 -2.60 16.57 6.75
CA GLY A 94 -1.16 16.79 6.63
C GLY A 94 -0.32 15.52 6.54
N VAL A 95 -0.96 14.36 6.47
CA VAL A 95 -0.23 13.10 6.31
C VAL A 95 0.33 13.03 4.89
N ASP A 96 1.58 12.61 4.78
CA ASP A 96 2.28 12.55 3.51
C ASP A 96 2.03 11.21 2.80
N ALA A 97 0.76 10.88 2.60
CA ALA A 97 0.37 9.72 1.81
C ALA A 97 -0.06 10.17 0.42
N ASP A 98 0.12 9.31 -0.55
CA ASP A 98 -0.27 9.64 -1.92
C ASP A 98 -1.77 9.52 -2.14
N ALA A 99 -2.43 8.66 -1.36
CA ALA A 99 -3.89 8.52 -1.39
C ALA A 99 -4.35 7.90 -0.09
N VAL A 100 -5.64 8.06 0.19
CA VAL A 100 -6.28 7.45 1.37
C VAL A 100 -7.53 6.74 0.89
N ILE A 101 -7.70 5.48 1.29
CA ILE A 101 -8.88 4.69 0.98
C ILE A 101 -9.57 4.35 2.29
N SER A 102 -10.85 4.69 2.38
CA SER A 102 -11.65 4.40 3.57
C SER A 102 -12.26 3.00 3.47
N LYS A 103 -12.25 2.27 4.58
CA LYS A 103 -12.95 0.99 4.68
C LYS A 103 -14.42 1.26 5.03
N PRO A 104 -15.37 0.54 4.48
CA PRO A 104 -15.20 -0.47 3.44
C PRO A 104 -14.95 0.17 2.08
N PHE A 105 -14.15 -0.49 1.26
CA PHE A 105 -13.82 0.03 -0.07
C PHE A 105 -14.32 -0.95 -1.13
N THR A 106 -14.52 -0.44 -2.35
CA THR A 106 -14.82 -1.31 -3.48
C THR A 106 -13.51 -1.77 -4.11
N LEU A 107 -13.60 -2.87 -4.86
CA LEU A 107 -12.43 -3.37 -5.56
C LEU A 107 -11.95 -2.37 -6.61
N ASP A 108 -12.88 -1.69 -7.26
CA ASP A 108 -12.53 -0.67 -8.25
C ASP A 108 -11.78 0.50 -7.62
N GLN A 109 -12.15 0.90 -6.39
CA GLN A 109 -11.42 1.94 -5.68
C GLN A 109 -9.99 1.48 -5.40
N LEU A 110 -9.84 0.23 -4.97
CA LEU A 110 -8.53 -0.31 -4.65
C LEU A 110 -7.65 -0.39 -5.89
N THR A 111 -8.09 -1.14 -6.91
CA THR A 111 -7.28 -1.37 -8.10
C THR A 111 -7.08 -0.08 -8.89
N GLY A 112 -8.10 0.76 -8.95
CA GLY A 112 -8.01 2.02 -9.67
C GLY A 112 -7.03 2.99 -9.03
N THR A 113 -7.06 3.10 -7.70
CA THR A 113 -6.15 3.99 -6.98
C THR A 113 -4.71 3.53 -7.13
N LEU A 114 -4.47 2.23 -6.92
CA LEU A 114 -3.11 1.70 -7.04
C LEU A 114 -2.59 1.84 -8.46
N GLY A 115 -3.43 1.53 -9.44
CA GLY A 115 -3.03 1.61 -10.84
C GLY A 115 -2.63 3.01 -11.27
N ARG A 116 -3.39 4.02 -10.82
CA ARG A 116 -3.06 5.40 -11.16
C ARG A 116 -1.72 5.83 -10.55
N LEU A 117 -1.47 5.42 -9.32
CA LEU A 117 -0.26 5.85 -8.63
C LEU A 117 0.99 5.20 -9.18
N VAL A 118 0.94 3.90 -9.53
CA VAL A 118 2.12 3.27 -10.12
C VAL A 118 2.39 3.82 -11.51
N ALA A 119 1.35 4.13 -12.28
CA ALA A 119 1.53 4.71 -13.60
C ALA A 119 2.20 6.09 -13.52
N ARG A 120 1.87 6.87 -12.48
CA ARG A 120 2.46 8.20 -12.29
C ARG A 120 3.87 8.11 -11.76
N ALA A 121 4.15 7.12 -10.90
CA ALA A 121 5.46 6.95 -10.30
C ALA A 121 6.47 6.36 -11.27
N THR A 122 6.00 5.63 -12.30
CA THR A 122 6.86 4.99 -13.27
C THR A 122 7.02 5.91 -14.47
N PRO A 123 8.21 6.43 -14.75
CA PRO A 123 8.40 7.31 -15.91
C PRO A 123 8.07 6.56 -17.19
N GLU A 124 7.52 7.29 -18.13
CA GLU A 124 7.29 6.74 -19.46
C GLU A 124 8.62 6.31 -20.06
N ALA A 125 8.61 5.15 -20.64
CA ALA A 125 9.82 4.62 -21.23
C ALA A 125 10.17 5.30 -22.55
N GLY A 126 9.45 6.21 -22.92
CA GLY A 126 9.78 7.00 -24.08
C GLY A 126 9.26 7.01 -25.21
#